data_d6956f2b2d91565b6f062e0568364d3e
#
_entry.id   d6956f2b2d91565b6f062e0568364d3e
#
_cell.length_a   1.000
_cell.length_b   1.000
_cell.length_c   1.000
_cell.angle_alpha   90.00
_cell.angle_beta   90.00
_cell.angle_gamma   90.00
#
_symmetry.space_group_name_H-M   'P 1'
#
loop_
_entity.id
_entity.type
_entity.pdbx_description
1 polymer ?
#
loop_
_entity_poly.entity_id
_entity_poly.type
_entity_poly.pdbx_seq_one_letter_code
_entity_poly.pdbx_strand_id
1 'polypeptide(L)'
;ATLTQAALTPLGSDYVEQLNEALKQRWLHAYPAPDKRKGAYVMGAAYDVHPFLMLNFEGTFDSVSTFAHEWGHAMHSLMANSHQPFSKSAYSSFISEIPATVNELLLFDYLRDNASSDDEKLFYLFRELNLLRSAFFRQAQFAEFELAIHEQVESGGNLSGDKLNTLYGTIQKRHAGHNMGIMQVDEPYTVEWASVSHFYRNFSVYQYATSMVAAYNL
;
A
#
# COMPACT_ATOMS: atom_id res chain seq x y z
N ALA A 1 -15.23 10.29 -0.92
CA ALA A 1 -16.17 9.42 -0.19
C ALA A 1 -17.19 8.77 -1.15
N THR A 2 -18.01 9.56 -1.86
CA THR A 2 -19.09 9.03 -2.71
C THR A 2 -18.60 8.03 -3.77
N LEU A 3 -17.49 8.31 -4.46
CA LEU A 3 -16.88 7.39 -5.42
C LEU A 3 -16.47 6.08 -4.76
N THR A 4 -15.78 6.16 -3.62
CA THR A 4 -15.33 4.97 -2.89
C THR A 4 -16.51 4.14 -2.40
N GLN A 5 -17.55 4.78 -1.87
CA GLN A 5 -18.77 4.08 -1.45
C GLN A 5 -19.44 3.32 -2.61
N ALA A 6 -19.55 3.96 -3.79
CA ALA A 6 -20.09 3.30 -4.98
C ALA A 6 -19.20 2.13 -5.43
N ALA A 7 -17.89 2.31 -5.44
CA ALA A 7 -16.93 1.29 -5.81
C ALA A 7 -16.94 0.06 -4.87
N LEU A 8 -17.22 0.27 -3.59
CA LEU A 8 -17.20 -0.79 -2.57
C LEU A 8 -18.55 -1.52 -2.41
N THR A 9 -19.54 -1.17 -3.23
CA THR A 9 -20.86 -1.86 -3.23
C THR A 9 -20.77 -3.40 -3.36
N PRO A 10 -19.82 -3.98 -4.13
CA PRO A 10 -19.68 -5.43 -4.19
C PRO A 10 -19.37 -6.12 -2.85
N LEU A 11 -18.85 -5.38 -1.87
CA LEU A 11 -18.57 -5.90 -0.51
C LEU A 11 -19.84 -6.01 0.37
N GLY A 12 -20.99 -5.62 -0.17
CA GLY A 12 -22.29 -5.70 0.50
C GLY A 12 -22.73 -4.42 1.19
N SER A 13 -24.05 -4.34 1.46
CA SER A 13 -24.69 -3.17 2.08
C SER A 13 -24.11 -2.85 3.45
N ASP A 14 -23.90 -3.86 4.27
CA ASP A 14 -23.43 -3.70 5.65
C ASP A 14 -22.05 -3.05 5.70
N TYR A 15 -21.15 -3.40 4.76
CA TYR A 15 -19.83 -2.79 4.64
C TYR A 15 -19.95 -1.29 4.30
N VAL A 16 -20.78 -0.96 3.32
CA VAL A 16 -20.98 0.43 2.86
C VAL A 16 -21.68 1.27 3.94
N GLU A 17 -22.67 0.70 4.65
CA GLU A 17 -23.35 1.38 5.75
C GLU A 17 -22.40 1.68 6.92
N GLN A 18 -21.57 0.72 7.31
CA GLN A 18 -20.55 0.93 8.34
C GLN A 18 -19.55 2.00 7.96
N LEU A 19 -19.07 2.00 6.69
CA LEU A 19 -18.22 3.05 6.17
C LEU A 19 -18.90 4.44 6.25
N ASN A 20 -20.18 4.51 5.86
CA ASN A 20 -20.97 5.75 5.93
C ASN A 20 -21.10 6.27 7.35
N GLU A 21 -21.37 5.39 8.29
CA GLU A 21 -21.52 5.76 9.69
C GLU A 21 -20.18 6.23 10.28
N ALA A 22 -19.10 5.55 9.98
CA ALA A 22 -17.75 5.94 10.38
C ALA A 22 -17.36 7.35 9.86
N LEU A 23 -17.74 7.67 8.63
CA LEU A 23 -17.54 9.02 8.07
C LEU A 23 -18.35 10.09 8.79
N LYS A 24 -19.63 9.81 9.13
CA LYS A 24 -20.47 10.73 9.92
C LYS A 24 -19.91 10.96 11.33
N GLN A 25 -19.38 9.92 11.93
CA GLN A 25 -18.76 9.96 13.27
C GLN A 25 -17.35 10.55 13.28
N ARG A 26 -16.81 10.95 12.11
CA ARG A 26 -15.53 11.63 11.97
C ARG A 26 -14.32 10.82 12.44
N TRP A 27 -14.26 9.53 12.11
CA TRP A 27 -13.11 8.68 12.41
C TRP A 27 -11.85 9.09 11.65
N LEU A 28 -12.00 9.98 10.67
CA LEU A 28 -10.97 10.40 9.74
C LEU A 28 -10.55 11.86 9.95
N HIS A 29 -9.25 12.09 10.12
CA HIS A 29 -8.64 13.41 9.95
C HIS A 29 -8.10 13.52 8.52
N ALA A 30 -8.90 14.13 7.62
CA ALA A 30 -8.71 14.00 6.17
C ALA A 30 -7.63 14.91 5.58
N TYR A 31 -7.59 16.19 5.98
CA TYR A 31 -6.87 17.22 5.24
C TYR A 31 -5.47 17.52 5.82
N PRO A 32 -4.53 18.04 4.98
CA PRO A 32 -3.27 18.57 5.48
C PRO A 32 -3.47 19.64 6.56
N ALA A 33 -2.56 19.69 7.52
CA ALA A 33 -2.53 20.72 8.56
C ALA A 33 -1.07 21.04 8.93
N PRO A 34 -0.78 22.22 9.52
CA PRO A 34 0.55 22.51 10.07
C PRO A 34 0.97 21.40 11.05
N ASP A 35 2.24 21.02 11.01
CA ASP A 35 2.87 20.01 11.86
C ASP A 35 2.28 18.59 11.76
N LYS A 36 1.34 18.36 10.85
CA LYS A 36 0.79 17.05 10.58
C LYS A 36 1.80 16.16 9.82
N ARG A 37 1.99 14.94 10.29
CA ARG A 37 2.85 13.95 9.64
C ARG A 37 2.39 13.71 8.19
N LYS A 38 3.35 13.59 7.27
CA LYS A 38 3.10 13.20 5.88
C LYS A 38 2.65 11.74 5.80
N GLY A 39 1.99 11.40 4.67
CA GLY A 39 1.48 10.05 4.40
C GLY A 39 0.07 9.85 4.92
N ALA A 40 -0.30 8.59 5.03
CA ALA A 40 -1.58 8.12 5.54
C ALA A 40 -1.35 6.92 6.46
N TYR A 41 -2.25 6.67 7.40
CA TYR A 41 -2.24 5.47 8.22
C TYR A 41 -3.57 5.27 8.95
N VAL A 42 -3.80 4.04 9.37
CA VAL A 42 -4.87 3.65 10.28
C VAL A 42 -4.29 3.18 11.62
N MET A 43 -4.86 3.66 12.71
CA MET A 43 -4.65 3.11 14.04
C MET A 43 -5.86 2.24 14.40
N GLY A 44 -5.76 0.94 14.14
CA GLY A 44 -6.80 -0.05 14.38
C GLY A 44 -6.62 -0.87 15.65
N ALA A 45 -5.52 -0.69 16.39
CA ALA A 45 -5.17 -1.50 17.55
C ALA A 45 -5.98 -1.18 18.82
N ALA A 46 -6.74 -0.11 18.84
CA ALA A 46 -7.60 0.25 19.97
C ALA A 46 -8.87 -0.61 19.92
N TYR A 47 -8.95 -1.65 20.75
CA TYR A 47 -9.96 -2.70 20.67
C TYR A 47 -11.39 -2.22 21.01
N ASP A 48 -11.57 -1.47 22.10
CA ASP A 48 -12.88 -1.04 22.60
C ASP A 48 -13.39 0.28 21.99
N VAL A 49 -12.67 0.81 21.00
CA VAL A 49 -13.03 2.03 20.29
C VAL A 49 -12.90 1.82 18.80
N HIS A 50 -13.38 2.78 18.02
CA HIS A 50 -13.27 2.71 16.56
C HIS A 50 -11.82 2.90 16.07
N PRO A 51 -11.47 2.45 14.86
CA PRO A 51 -10.22 2.82 14.20
C PRO A 51 -10.12 4.33 13.96
N PHE A 52 -8.91 4.87 14.04
CA PHE A 52 -8.62 6.27 13.76
C PHE A 52 -7.82 6.36 12.46
N LEU A 53 -8.27 7.17 11.53
CA LEU A 53 -7.65 7.36 10.22
C LEU A 53 -7.00 8.74 10.13
N MET A 54 -5.80 8.79 9.55
CA MET A 54 -5.13 10.02 9.18
C MET A 54 -4.78 10.00 7.70
N LEU A 55 -5.22 11.00 6.96
CA LEU A 55 -4.87 11.26 5.56
C LEU A 55 -4.33 12.68 5.37
N ASN A 56 -3.70 12.92 4.24
CA ASN A 56 -3.42 14.26 3.72
C ASN A 56 -4.08 14.37 2.34
N PHE A 57 -5.41 14.50 2.33
CA PHE A 57 -6.23 14.50 1.12
C PHE A 57 -6.09 15.83 0.37
N GLU A 58 -5.59 15.80 -0.85
CA GLU A 58 -5.30 16.96 -1.71
C GLU A 58 -6.20 17.04 -2.95
N GLY A 59 -7.21 16.18 -3.04
CA GLY A 59 -8.16 16.18 -4.17
C GLY A 59 -7.62 15.57 -5.46
N THR A 60 -6.48 14.88 -5.40
CA THR A 60 -5.89 14.15 -6.53
C THR A 60 -6.43 12.73 -6.61
N PHE A 61 -6.21 12.07 -7.75
CA PHE A 61 -6.51 10.64 -7.89
C PHE A 61 -5.79 9.80 -6.82
N ASP A 62 -4.52 10.08 -6.56
CA ASP A 62 -3.74 9.38 -5.53
C ASP A 62 -4.36 9.52 -4.14
N SER A 63 -4.91 10.70 -3.83
CA SER A 63 -5.63 10.90 -2.56
C SER A 63 -6.91 10.05 -2.48
N VAL A 64 -7.60 9.81 -3.59
CA VAL A 64 -8.81 8.97 -3.63
C VAL A 64 -8.42 7.50 -3.48
N SER A 65 -7.38 7.03 -4.16
CA SER A 65 -6.85 5.67 -4.02
C SER A 65 -6.39 5.42 -2.58
N THR A 66 -5.60 6.32 -2.01
CA THR A 66 -5.17 6.25 -0.60
C THR A 66 -6.36 6.23 0.36
N PHE A 67 -7.40 7.03 0.09
CA PHE A 67 -8.62 7.00 0.89
C PHE A 67 -9.29 5.62 0.88
N ALA A 68 -9.42 4.99 -0.29
CA ALA A 68 -9.99 3.65 -0.40
C ALA A 68 -9.12 2.61 0.34
N HIS A 69 -7.81 2.70 0.19
CA HIS A 69 -6.82 1.85 0.85
C HIS A 69 -6.94 1.91 2.37
N GLU A 70 -6.87 3.10 2.96
CA GLU A 70 -6.93 3.27 4.42
C GLU A 70 -8.28 2.81 4.99
N TRP A 71 -9.37 2.97 4.25
CA TRP A 71 -10.66 2.41 4.67
C TRP A 71 -10.68 0.88 4.64
N GLY A 72 -9.91 0.23 3.77
CA GLY A 72 -9.73 -1.22 3.82
C GLY A 72 -9.10 -1.69 5.14
N HIS A 73 -8.05 -1.01 5.59
CA HIS A 73 -7.45 -1.26 6.91
C HIS A 73 -8.41 -0.99 8.07
N ALA A 74 -9.13 0.13 8.00
CA ALA A 74 -10.06 0.51 9.07
C ALA A 74 -11.20 -0.50 9.23
N MET A 75 -11.82 -0.90 8.11
CA MET A 75 -12.90 -1.89 8.12
C MET A 75 -12.42 -3.28 8.54
N HIS A 76 -11.21 -3.69 8.12
CA HIS A 76 -10.60 -4.93 8.59
C HIS A 76 -10.41 -4.92 10.10
N SER A 77 -9.86 -3.83 10.65
CA SER A 77 -9.66 -3.68 12.10
C SER A 77 -11.00 -3.69 12.86
N LEU A 78 -11.99 -2.98 12.34
CA LEU A 78 -13.34 -2.95 12.92
C LEU A 78 -13.96 -4.35 12.98
N MET A 79 -13.90 -5.09 11.87
CA MET A 79 -14.43 -6.44 11.79
C MET A 79 -13.66 -7.41 12.69
N ALA A 80 -12.33 -7.34 12.72
CA ALA A 80 -11.51 -8.17 13.59
C ALA A 80 -11.85 -7.92 15.07
N ASN A 81 -11.96 -6.65 15.47
CA ASN A 81 -12.28 -6.27 16.84
C ASN A 81 -13.72 -6.67 17.26
N SER A 82 -14.67 -6.65 16.32
CA SER A 82 -16.07 -7.03 16.61
C SER A 82 -16.31 -8.54 16.66
N HIS A 83 -15.48 -9.35 15.99
CA HIS A 83 -15.67 -10.80 15.90
C HIS A 83 -14.67 -11.63 16.73
N GLN A 84 -13.59 -11.00 17.22
CA GLN A 84 -12.56 -11.69 17.99
C GLN A 84 -12.42 -11.06 19.38
N PRO A 85 -12.13 -11.86 20.43
CA PRO A 85 -11.76 -11.30 21.71
C PRO A 85 -10.43 -10.55 21.61
N PHE A 86 -10.18 -9.60 22.50
CA PHE A 86 -8.97 -8.75 22.51
C PHE A 86 -7.66 -9.53 22.26
N SER A 87 -7.50 -10.67 22.91
CA SER A 87 -6.29 -11.50 22.78
C SER A 87 -6.08 -12.12 21.40
N LYS A 88 -7.08 -12.08 20.51
CA LYS A 88 -7.06 -12.66 19.15
C LYS A 88 -7.43 -11.66 18.06
N SER A 89 -7.76 -10.42 18.38
CA SER A 89 -8.19 -9.42 17.40
C SER A 89 -7.02 -8.85 16.57
N ALA A 90 -5.80 -8.90 17.10
CA ALA A 90 -4.62 -8.52 16.35
C ALA A 90 -4.35 -9.51 15.21
N TYR A 91 -4.26 -9.02 14.01
CA TYR A 91 -3.95 -9.80 12.81
C TYR A 91 -2.50 -9.58 12.36
N SER A 92 -1.97 -10.55 11.63
CA SER A 92 -0.61 -10.49 11.10
C SER A 92 -0.48 -9.39 10.06
N SER A 93 0.67 -8.71 10.03
CA SER A 93 1.02 -7.77 8.95
C SER A 93 1.04 -8.44 7.58
N PHE A 94 1.24 -9.76 7.51
CA PHE A 94 1.17 -10.55 6.29
C PHE A 94 -0.18 -10.44 5.55
N ILE A 95 -1.27 -10.30 6.29
CA ILE A 95 -2.63 -10.19 5.71
C ILE A 95 -3.18 -8.75 5.78
N SER A 96 -2.46 -7.83 6.41
CA SER A 96 -2.97 -6.48 6.69
C SER A 96 -3.24 -5.68 5.41
N GLU A 97 -2.45 -5.87 4.37
CA GLU A 97 -2.55 -5.14 3.10
C GLU A 97 -3.62 -5.72 2.16
N ILE A 98 -4.13 -6.93 2.41
CA ILE A 98 -5.11 -7.57 1.53
C ILE A 98 -6.41 -6.74 1.42
N PRO A 99 -7.09 -6.38 2.53
CA PRO A 99 -8.34 -5.61 2.45
C PRO A 99 -8.14 -4.21 1.86
N ALA A 100 -7.01 -3.58 2.15
CA ALA A 100 -6.67 -2.28 1.60
C ALA A 100 -6.49 -2.35 0.07
N THR A 101 -5.76 -3.35 -0.41
CA THR A 101 -5.57 -3.59 -1.84
C THR A 101 -6.86 -3.96 -2.54
N VAL A 102 -7.72 -4.79 -1.93
CA VAL A 102 -9.05 -5.13 -2.50
C VAL A 102 -9.88 -3.86 -2.69
N ASN A 103 -9.91 -2.96 -1.71
CA ASN A 103 -10.63 -1.69 -1.85
C ASN A 103 -10.09 -0.83 -3.01
N GLU A 104 -8.76 -0.81 -3.22
CA GLU A 104 -8.17 -0.10 -4.36
C GLU A 104 -8.55 -0.75 -5.69
N LEU A 105 -8.49 -2.07 -5.80
CA LEU A 105 -8.86 -2.80 -7.02
C LEU A 105 -10.33 -2.58 -7.38
N LEU A 106 -11.23 -2.68 -6.42
CA LEU A 106 -12.65 -2.37 -6.62
C LEU A 106 -12.87 -0.91 -7.05
N LEU A 107 -12.07 0.03 -6.51
CA LEU A 107 -12.12 1.43 -6.94
C LEU A 107 -11.66 1.56 -8.40
N PHE A 108 -10.58 0.91 -8.81
CA PHE A 108 -10.11 0.95 -10.19
C PHE A 108 -11.11 0.33 -11.17
N ASP A 109 -11.68 -0.82 -10.83
CA ASP A 109 -12.72 -1.47 -11.63
C ASP A 109 -13.93 -0.55 -11.83
N TYR A 110 -14.44 0.00 -10.73
CA TYR A 110 -15.57 0.94 -10.79
C TYR A 110 -15.27 2.15 -11.66
N LEU A 111 -14.11 2.78 -11.49
CA LEU A 111 -13.74 3.97 -12.27
C LEU A 111 -13.53 3.64 -13.75
N ARG A 112 -12.94 2.51 -14.07
CA ARG A 112 -12.74 2.04 -15.45
C ARG A 112 -14.06 1.75 -16.14
N ASP A 113 -15.00 1.11 -15.45
CA ASP A 113 -16.30 0.72 -16.00
C ASP A 113 -17.24 1.93 -16.17
N ASN A 114 -17.04 3.00 -15.40
CA ASN A 114 -17.80 4.25 -15.47
C ASN A 114 -17.03 5.39 -16.14
N ALA A 115 -15.93 5.11 -16.82
CA ALA A 115 -15.14 6.11 -17.53
C ALA A 115 -15.97 6.75 -18.67
N SER A 116 -15.92 8.08 -18.77
CA SER A 116 -16.67 8.87 -19.74
C SER A 116 -16.03 8.92 -21.13
N SER A 117 -14.77 8.48 -21.25
CA SER A 117 -14.01 8.46 -22.50
C SER A 117 -12.93 7.36 -22.47
N ASP A 118 -12.40 7.04 -23.67
CA ASP A 118 -11.29 6.10 -23.80
C ASP A 118 -10.00 6.64 -23.15
N ASP A 119 -9.77 7.95 -23.18
CA ASP A 119 -8.63 8.58 -22.51
C ASP A 119 -8.71 8.43 -20.97
N GLU A 120 -9.89 8.62 -20.42
CA GLU A 120 -10.14 8.42 -19.00
C GLU A 120 -9.97 6.94 -18.61
N LYS A 121 -10.50 6.03 -19.41
CA LYS A 121 -10.31 4.59 -19.22
C LYS A 121 -8.84 4.18 -19.27
N LEU A 122 -8.10 4.72 -20.24
CA LEU A 122 -6.67 4.49 -20.38
C LEU A 122 -5.90 5.01 -19.17
N PHE A 123 -6.28 6.19 -18.64
CA PHE A 123 -5.70 6.73 -17.41
C PHE A 123 -5.88 5.77 -16.23
N TYR A 124 -7.07 5.23 -15.99
CA TYR A 124 -7.31 4.29 -14.88
C TYR A 124 -6.55 2.97 -15.07
N LEU A 125 -6.50 2.43 -16.27
CA LEU A 125 -5.68 1.24 -16.57
C LEU A 125 -4.19 1.48 -16.30
N PHE A 126 -3.68 2.65 -16.69
CA PHE A 126 -2.28 3.00 -16.40
C PHE A 126 -2.02 3.12 -14.90
N ARG A 127 -2.96 3.68 -14.14
CA ARG A 127 -2.87 3.80 -12.68
C ARG A 127 -2.88 2.43 -12.00
N GLU A 128 -3.73 1.52 -12.45
CA GLU A 128 -3.79 0.14 -11.97
C GLU A 128 -2.48 -0.62 -12.27
N LEU A 129 -1.96 -0.52 -13.48
CA LEU A 129 -0.64 -1.08 -13.82
C LEU A 129 0.49 -0.49 -12.96
N ASN A 130 0.42 0.79 -12.64
CA ASN A 130 1.40 1.41 -11.75
C ASN A 130 1.26 0.92 -10.30
N LEU A 131 0.04 0.67 -9.82
CA LEU A 131 -0.21 0.02 -8.54
C LEU A 131 0.43 -1.38 -8.51
N LEU A 132 0.16 -2.21 -9.52
CA LEU A 132 0.76 -3.54 -9.66
C LEU A 132 2.30 -3.47 -9.67
N ARG A 133 2.86 -2.54 -10.46
CA ARG A 133 4.32 -2.33 -10.50
C ARG A 133 4.89 -1.96 -9.13
N SER A 134 4.23 -1.08 -8.38
CA SER A 134 4.73 -0.56 -7.10
C SER A 134 4.50 -1.52 -5.94
N ALA A 135 3.37 -2.21 -5.90
CA ALA A 135 3.01 -3.09 -4.79
C ALA A 135 3.49 -4.54 -4.98
N PHE A 136 3.78 -4.98 -6.21
CA PHE A 136 4.31 -6.31 -6.47
C PHE A 136 5.78 -6.27 -6.90
N PHE A 137 6.09 -5.77 -8.09
CA PHE A 137 7.44 -5.86 -8.64
C PHE A 137 8.49 -5.07 -7.85
N ARG A 138 8.14 -3.85 -7.43
CA ARG A 138 9.05 -3.03 -6.62
C ARG A 138 9.26 -3.62 -5.22
N GLN A 139 8.23 -4.19 -4.61
CA GLN A 139 8.36 -4.81 -3.30
C GLN A 139 9.16 -6.12 -3.36
N ALA A 140 9.04 -6.88 -4.45
CA ALA A 140 9.90 -8.04 -4.70
C ALA A 140 11.38 -7.63 -4.86
N GLN A 141 11.65 -6.53 -5.57
CA GLN A 141 12.99 -5.94 -5.68
C GLN A 141 13.53 -5.52 -4.31
N PHE A 142 12.70 -4.88 -3.48
CA PHE A 142 13.07 -4.47 -2.13
C PHE A 142 13.35 -5.67 -1.23
N ALA A 143 12.52 -6.70 -1.31
CA ALA A 143 12.71 -7.93 -0.54
C ALA A 143 14.01 -8.64 -0.90
N GLU A 144 14.38 -8.67 -2.16
CA GLU A 144 15.65 -9.22 -2.62
C GLU A 144 16.85 -8.43 -2.07
N PHE A 145 16.76 -7.09 -2.09
CA PHE A 145 17.80 -6.25 -1.48
C PHE A 145 17.90 -6.48 0.03
N GLU A 146 16.77 -6.54 0.73
CA GLU A 146 16.72 -6.81 2.16
C GLU A 146 17.35 -8.15 2.52
N LEU A 147 17.01 -9.21 1.77
CA LEU A 147 17.63 -10.52 1.94
C LEU A 147 19.15 -10.46 1.73
N ALA A 148 19.60 -9.84 0.65
CA ALA A 148 21.00 -9.76 0.29
C ALA A 148 21.86 -9.00 1.34
N ILE A 149 21.34 -7.94 1.95
CA ILE A 149 22.06 -7.24 3.03
C ILE A 149 22.15 -8.08 4.31
N HIS A 150 21.11 -8.85 4.63
CA HIS A 150 21.14 -9.78 5.76
C HIS A 150 22.15 -10.90 5.53
N GLU A 151 22.12 -11.56 4.38
CA GLU A 151 23.08 -12.61 4.00
C GLU A 151 24.53 -12.11 4.03
N GLN A 152 24.77 -10.87 3.60
CA GLN A 152 26.10 -10.24 3.67
C GLN A 152 26.61 -10.14 5.09
N VAL A 153 25.75 -9.73 6.04
CA VAL A 153 26.14 -9.60 7.47
C VAL A 153 26.27 -10.97 8.13
N GLU A 154 25.34 -11.88 7.88
CA GLU A 154 25.35 -13.25 8.43
C GLU A 154 26.59 -14.04 8.00
N SER A 155 27.10 -13.79 6.78
CA SER A 155 28.36 -14.37 6.30
C SER A 155 29.63 -13.71 6.87
N GLY A 156 29.49 -12.76 7.81
CA GLY A 156 30.60 -12.04 8.43
C GLY A 156 31.10 -10.84 7.62
N GLY A 157 30.38 -10.45 6.58
CA GLY A 157 30.66 -9.25 5.80
C GLY A 157 30.22 -7.97 6.51
N ASN A 158 30.72 -6.83 6.07
CA ASN A 158 30.31 -5.53 6.54
C ASN A 158 29.49 -4.80 5.46
N LEU A 159 28.65 -3.88 5.91
CA LEU A 159 27.90 -2.95 5.05
C LEU A 159 28.52 -1.55 5.17
N SER A 160 28.68 -0.90 4.01
CA SER A 160 28.97 0.53 3.89
C SER A 160 27.98 1.15 2.89
N GLY A 161 27.84 2.47 2.91
CA GLY A 161 26.96 3.17 1.94
C GLY A 161 27.27 2.79 0.48
N ASP A 162 28.54 2.72 0.10
CA ASP A 162 28.96 2.35 -1.25
C ASP A 162 28.60 0.91 -1.61
N LYS A 163 28.75 -0.02 -0.67
CA LYS A 163 28.33 -1.42 -0.88
C LYS A 163 26.81 -1.52 -1.05
N LEU A 164 26.05 -0.82 -0.22
CA LEU A 164 24.60 -0.76 -0.32
C LEU A 164 24.17 -0.16 -1.65
N ASN A 165 24.78 0.95 -2.10
CA ASN A 165 24.49 1.56 -3.39
C ASN A 165 24.79 0.60 -4.55
N THR A 166 25.93 -0.10 -4.51
CA THR A 166 26.31 -1.07 -5.53
C THR A 166 25.34 -2.24 -5.58
N LEU A 167 25.01 -2.80 -4.43
CA LEU A 167 24.10 -3.94 -4.33
C LEU A 167 22.69 -3.56 -4.80
N TYR A 168 22.15 -2.46 -4.26
CA TYR A 168 20.83 -1.97 -4.64
C TYR A 168 20.77 -1.64 -6.13
N GLY A 169 21.74 -0.89 -6.66
CA GLY A 169 21.80 -0.52 -8.06
C GLY A 169 21.89 -1.73 -9.00
N THR A 170 22.60 -2.79 -8.61
CA THR A 170 22.67 -4.05 -9.37
C THR A 170 21.32 -4.73 -9.45
N ILE A 171 20.62 -4.86 -8.32
CA ILE A 171 19.28 -5.45 -8.24
C ILE A 171 18.30 -4.61 -9.04
N GLN A 172 18.29 -3.29 -8.83
CA GLN A 172 17.40 -2.36 -9.51
C GLN A 172 17.57 -2.39 -11.03
N LYS A 173 18.81 -2.35 -11.53
CA LYS A 173 19.12 -2.43 -12.96
C LYS A 173 18.64 -3.74 -13.59
N ARG A 174 18.77 -4.86 -12.86
CA ARG A 174 18.27 -6.16 -13.33
C ARG A 174 16.75 -6.18 -13.41
N HIS A 175 16.04 -5.74 -12.36
CA HIS A 175 14.57 -5.67 -12.34
C HIS A 175 14.00 -4.71 -13.38
N ALA A 176 14.70 -3.62 -13.66
CA ALA A 176 14.32 -2.66 -14.69
C ALA A 176 14.62 -3.13 -16.12
N GLY A 177 15.34 -4.25 -16.30
CA GLY A 177 15.81 -4.67 -17.63
C GLY A 177 16.78 -3.66 -18.27
N HIS A 178 17.59 -2.97 -17.45
CA HIS A 178 18.52 -1.92 -17.90
C HIS A 178 19.44 -2.37 -19.03
N ASN A 179 20.08 -3.53 -18.85
CA ASN A 179 20.98 -4.12 -19.85
C ASN A 179 20.25 -4.64 -21.09
N MET A 180 18.93 -4.76 -21.03
CA MET A 180 18.07 -5.16 -22.16
C MET A 180 17.47 -3.95 -22.89
N GLY A 181 17.79 -2.72 -22.44
CA GLY A 181 17.26 -1.49 -23.01
C GLY A 181 15.79 -1.22 -22.71
N ILE A 182 15.20 -1.92 -21.71
CA ILE A 182 13.77 -1.74 -21.36
C ILE A 182 13.59 -0.43 -20.60
N MET A 183 14.37 -0.20 -19.54
CA MET A 183 14.35 1.03 -18.74
C MET A 183 15.77 1.41 -18.33
N GLN A 184 16.15 2.64 -18.58
CA GLN A 184 17.43 3.18 -18.09
C GLN A 184 17.32 3.50 -16.60
N VAL A 185 18.29 3.04 -15.82
CA VAL A 185 18.46 3.37 -14.39
C VAL A 185 19.73 4.20 -14.25
N ASP A 186 19.56 5.47 -13.93
CA ASP A 186 20.66 6.42 -13.74
C ASP A 186 21.26 6.30 -12.34
N GLU A 187 22.53 6.72 -12.23
CA GLU A 187 23.32 6.58 -11.00
C GLU A 187 22.64 7.14 -9.73
N PRO A 188 21.96 8.31 -9.76
CA PRO A 188 21.29 8.84 -8.58
C PRO A 188 20.21 7.93 -7.98
N TYR A 189 19.64 7.02 -8.76
CA TYR A 189 18.62 6.09 -8.25
C TYR A 189 19.20 4.94 -7.42
N THR A 190 20.50 4.69 -7.47
CA THR A 190 21.16 3.61 -6.71
C THR A 190 21.15 3.85 -5.19
N VAL A 191 20.89 5.08 -4.76
CA VAL A 191 20.79 5.46 -3.33
C VAL A 191 19.34 5.48 -2.81
N GLU A 192 18.37 5.10 -3.62
CA GLU A 192 16.94 5.13 -3.27
C GLU A 192 16.64 4.35 -1.98
N TRP A 193 17.35 3.24 -1.74
CA TRP A 193 17.21 2.41 -0.53
C TRP A 193 17.26 3.23 0.77
N ALA A 194 18.05 4.30 0.80
CA ALA A 194 18.23 5.14 1.98
C ALA A 194 16.94 5.92 2.35
N SER A 195 16.01 6.11 1.42
CA SER A 195 14.73 6.78 1.63
C SER A 195 13.60 5.82 2.01
N VAL A 196 13.82 4.50 1.92
CA VAL A 196 12.80 3.48 2.18
C VAL A 196 12.78 3.13 3.66
N SER A 197 11.92 3.79 4.43
CA SER A 197 11.78 3.58 5.88
C SER A 197 11.36 2.16 6.27
N HIS A 198 10.75 1.40 5.36
CA HIS A 198 10.31 0.03 5.59
C HIS A 198 11.45 -0.95 5.85
N PHE A 199 12.67 -0.67 5.36
CA PHE A 199 13.84 -1.52 5.66
C PHE A 199 14.26 -1.51 7.15
N TYR A 200 13.75 -0.56 7.94
CA TYR A 200 13.90 -0.57 9.40
C TYR A 200 12.91 -1.50 10.12
N ARG A 201 12.02 -2.16 9.37
CA ARG A 201 11.10 -3.19 9.86
C ARG A 201 11.44 -4.50 9.17
N ASN A 202 12.17 -5.36 9.84
CA ASN A 202 12.71 -6.61 9.31
C ASN A 202 11.68 -7.39 8.48
N PHE A 203 12.01 -7.66 7.22
CA PHE A 203 11.25 -8.49 6.29
C PHE A 203 9.76 -8.11 6.16
N SER A 204 9.49 -6.81 6.14
CA SER A 204 8.11 -6.31 6.02
C SER A 204 7.67 -6.09 4.57
N VAL A 205 8.59 -5.75 3.66
CA VAL A 205 8.26 -5.27 2.32
C VAL A 205 7.68 -6.34 1.40
N TYR A 206 8.11 -7.61 1.51
CA TYR A 206 7.59 -8.69 0.65
C TYR A 206 6.08 -8.92 0.84
N GLN A 207 5.55 -8.55 2.00
CA GLN A 207 4.16 -8.75 2.38
C GLN A 207 3.20 -7.96 1.48
N TYR A 208 3.63 -6.84 0.92
CA TYR A 208 2.86 -6.12 -0.10
C TYR A 208 2.67 -6.94 -1.37
N ALA A 209 3.72 -7.62 -1.84
CA ALA A 209 3.64 -8.47 -3.02
C ALA A 209 2.72 -9.67 -2.81
N THR A 210 2.80 -10.34 -1.67
CA THR A 210 1.91 -11.48 -1.33
C THR A 210 0.47 -11.04 -1.15
N SER A 211 0.24 -9.89 -0.52
CA SER A 211 -1.10 -9.31 -0.35
C SER A 211 -1.73 -8.90 -1.67
N MET A 212 -0.93 -8.34 -2.60
CA MET A 212 -1.39 -8.01 -3.95
C MET A 212 -1.88 -9.25 -4.70
N VAL A 213 -1.11 -10.35 -4.65
CA VAL A 213 -1.53 -11.63 -5.26
C VAL A 213 -2.82 -12.15 -4.64
N ALA A 214 -2.94 -12.08 -3.32
CA ALA A 214 -4.15 -12.51 -2.62
C ALA A 214 -5.36 -11.65 -3.01
N ALA A 215 -5.19 -10.33 -3.05
CA ALA A 215 -6.26 -9.39 -3.38
C ALA A 215 -6.78 -9.55 -4.82
N TYR A 216 -5.91 -9.86 -5.78
CA TYR A 216 -6.32 -10.15 -7.17
C TYR A 216 -7.05 -11.49 -7.34
N ASN A 217 -6.99 -12.39 -6.35
CA ASN A 217 -7.66 -13.69 -6.40
C ASN A 217 -8.98 -13.72 -5.60
N LEU A 218 -9.36 -12.63 -4.97
CA LEU A 218 -10.63 -12.47 -4.25
C LEU A 218 -11.68 -11.84 -5.14
#